data_e65c2a169b2bcac641a8c89f04f257b0
#
_entry.id   e65c2a169b2bcac641a8c89f04f257b0
#
_cell.length_a   1.000
_cell.length_b   1.000
_cell.length_c   1.000
_cell.angle_alpha   90.00
_cell.angle_beta   90.00
_cell.angle_gamma   90.00
#
_symmetry.space_group_name_H-M   'P 1'
#
loop_
_entity.id
_entity.type
_entity.pdbx_description
1 polymer ?
#
loop_
_entity_poly.entity_id
_entity_poly.type
_entity_poly.pdbx_seq_one_letter_code
_entity_poly.pdbx_strand_id
1 'polypeptide(L)'
;RDTDRSRGLGDVYKRQTQLGEVLEVFNLKDSTHVVRIGPHGEPEFKISQGYGIPTGIMGFSDVQVADSAIYAVFHGRSFKEIAQNVQQGVYLPDGGRYIYVFSLTGEPLCRYVLDHYVYGISVDEQKGIILATDVNKDDPIIEYSMK
;
A
#
# COMPACT_ATOMS: atom_id res chain seq x y z
N ARG A 1 10.66 -0.74 12.93
CA ARG A 1 9.42 -0.33 12.25
C ARG A 1 9.78 0.23 10.89
N ASP A 2 9.51 -0.52 9.85
CA ASP A 2 9.80 -0.10 8.49
C ASP A 2 8.64 0.79 8.02
N THR A 3 8.85 2.11 8.09
CA THR A 3 7.84 3.11 7.74
C THR A 3 8.40 4.07 6.72
N ASP A 4 7.67 4.29 5.64
CA ASP A 4 7.98 5.30 4.67
C ASP A 4 7.20 6.59 4.96
N ARG A 5 7.86 7.73 4.78
CA ARG A 5 7.25 9.05 4.93
C ARG A 5 7.23 9.73 3.58
N SER A 6 6.05 10.06 3.10
CA SER A 6 5.93 10.92 1.94
C SER A 6 5.06 12.13 2.23
N ARG A 7 5.33 13.22 1.55
CA ARG A 7 4.53 14.43 1.66
C ARG A 7 3.19 14.22 0.98
N GLY A 8 2.13 14.65 1.65
CA GLY A 8 0.83 14.84 1.04
C GLY A 8 0.71 16.21 0.39
N LEU A 9 -0.48 16.51 -0.08
CA LEU A 9 -0.85 17.81 -0.61
C LEU A 9 -1.26 18.75 0.55
N GLY A 10 -0.66 19.94 0.59
CA GLY A 10 -0.96 20.92 1.63
C GLY A 10 -0.56 20.44 3.02
N ASP A 11 -1.53 20.42 3.94
CA ASP A 11 -1.33 20.12 5.36
C ASP A 11 -1.57 18.65 5.72
N VAL A 12 -1.88 17.79 4.74
CA VAL A 12 -2.14 16.37 4.95
C VAL A 12 -0.89 15.56 4.65
N TYR A 13 -0.48 14.75 5.60
CA TYR A 13 0.64 13.82 5.49
C TYR A 13 0.16 12.41 5.77
N LYS A 14 0.79 11.46 5.12
CA LYS A 14 0.55 10.04 5.35
C LYS A 14 1.80 9.30 5.78
N ARG A 15 1.60 8.21 6.45
CA ARG A 15 2.62 7.25 6.80
C ARG A 15 2.03 5.86 6.67
N GLN A 16 2.70 4.97 5.98
CA GLN A 16 2.28 3.58 5.84
C GLN A 16 3.35 2.63 6.36
N THR A 17 2.94 1.39 6.58
CA THR A 17 3.87 0.29 6.87
C THR A 17 3.99 -0.63 5.67
N GLN A 18 5.22 -1.01 5.33
CA GLN A 18 5.48 -2.03 4.32
C GLN A 18 5.15 -3.44 4.82
N LEU A 19 5.13 -3.61 6.14
CA LEU A 19 4.77 -4.85 6.82
C LEU A 19 3.51 -4.61 7.64
N GLY A 20 2.57 -5.55 7.62
CA GLY A 20 1.28 -5.38 8.26
C GLY A 20 0.36 -4.45 7.46
N GLU A 21 -0.76 -4.07 8.03
CA GLU A 21 -1.77 -3.27 7.36
C GLU A 21 -2.10 -2.02 8.20
N VAL A 22 -1.17 -1.07 8.23
CA VAL A 22 -1.30 0.17 9.01
C VAL A 22 -1.11 1.39 8.11
N LEU A 23 -2.07 2.31 8.15
CA LEU A 23 -2.02 3.62 7.51
C LEU A 23 -2.25 4.69 8.56
N GLU A 24 -1.35 5.66 8.61
CA GLU A 24 -1.48 6.84 9.48
C GLU A 24 -1.70 8.09 8.63
N VAL A 25 -2.67 8.88 9.00
CA VAL A 25 -3.00 10.15 8.35
C VAL A 25 -2.85 11.28 9.34
N PHE A 26 -2.00 12.25 9.01
CA PHE A 26 -1.75 13.45 9.81
C PHE A 26 -2.28 14.67 9.08
N ASN A 27 -3.05 15.50 9.77
CA ASN A 27 -3.44 16.81 9.28
C ASN A 27 -2.82 17.88 10.19
N LEU A 28 -1.89 18.64 9.65
CA LEU A 28 -1.16 19.68 10.43
C LEU A 28 -2.00 20.91 10.69
N LYS A 29 -3.03 21.16 9.89
CA LYS A 29 -3.88 22.33 10.03
C LYS A 29 -4.75 22.29 11.29
N ASP A 30 -5.31 21.11 11.59
CA ASP A 30 -6.16 20.89 12.77
C ASP A 30 -5.51 19.97 13.82
N SER A 31 -4.25 19.56 13.59
CA SER A 31 -3.48 18.67 14.46
C SER A 31 -4.15 17.31 14.67
N THR A 32 -4.97 16.86 13.74
CA THR A 32 -5.58 15.52 13.82
C THR A 32 -4.62 14.44 13.39
N HIS A 33 -4.74 13.28 14.03
CA HIS A 33 -3.97 12.07 13.70
C HIS A 33 -4.91 10.88 13.74
N VAL A 34 -5.03 10.20 12.61
CA VAL A 34 -5.88 9.00 12.46
C VAL A 34 -5.00 7.82 12.11
N VAL A 35 -5.18 6.72 12.84
CA VAL A 35 -4.54 5.44 12.55
C VAL A 35 -5.58 4.47 12.06
N ARG A 36 -5.36 3.89 10.89
CA ARG A 36 -6.19 2.80 10.35
C ARG A 36 -5.40 1.52 10.38
N ILE A 37 -5.93 0.54 11.10
CA ILE A 37 -5.37 -0.81 11.18
C ILE A 37 -6.37 -1.73 10.51
N GLY A 38 -5.93 -2.38 9.43
CA GLY A 38 -6.78 -3.32 8.72
C GLY A 38 -6.87 -4.68 9.41
N PRO A 39 -7.65 -5.62 8.86
CA PRO A 39 -7.88 -6.92 9.47
C PRO A 39 -6.62 -7.78 9.66
N HIS A 40 -5.56 -7.49 8.90
CA HIS A 40 -4.28 -8.19 9.04
C HIS A 40 -3.36 -7.58 10.12
N GLY A 41 -3.77 -6.47 10.72
CA GLY A 41 -3.15 -5.88 11.89
C GLY A 41 -1.79 -5.24 11.69
N GLU A 42 -1.12 -5.01 12.81
CA GLU A 42 0.22 -4.44 12.86
C GLU A 42 1.28 -5.43 12.36
N PRO A 43 2.50 -4.92 12.02
CA PRO A 43 3.61 -5.78 11.64
C PRO A 43 3.94 -6.82 12.72
N GLU A 44 4.06 -8.08 12.31
CA GLU A 44 4.40 -9.19 13.18
C GLU A 44 5.82 -9.68 12.90
N PHE A 45 6.57 -9.98 13.95
CA PHE A 45 7.95 -10.45 13.88
C PHE A 45 8.18 -11.62 14.81
N LYS A 46 9.05 -12.54 14.37
CA LYS A 46 9.67 -13.59 15.19
C LYS A 46 11.15 -13.24 15.41
N ILE A 47 11.62 -13.35 16.63
CA ILE A 47 13.05 -13.18 16.91
C ILE A 47 13.74 -14.53 16.79
N SER A 48 14.76 -14.60 15.94
CA SER A 48 15.61 -15.78 15.77
C SER A 48 17.06 -15.34 15.62
N GLN A 49 17.94 -15.87 16.47
CA GLN A 49 19.37 -15.57 16.48
C GLN A 49 19.69 -14.06 16.56
N GLY A 50 18.86 -13.30 17.29
CA GLY A 50 19.02 -11.85 17.44
C GLY A 50 18.46 -11.01 16.30
N TYR A 51 17.83 -11.61 15.28
CA TYR A 51 17.22 -10.92 14.17
C TYR A 51 15.70 -10.97 14.22
N GLY A 52 15.06 -9.87 13.85
CA GLY A 52 13.61 -9.79 13.64
C GLY A 52 13.23 -10.36 12.26
N ILE A 53 12.57 -11.52 12.24
CA ILE A 53 12.09 -12.15 11.02
C ILE A 53 10.60 -11.84 10.87
N PRO A 54 10.17 -11.17 9.77
CA PRO A 54 8.75 -10.89 9.54
C PRO A 54 7.94 -12.19 9.40
N THR A 55 6.83 -12.28 10.13
CA THR A 55 5.93 -13.46 10.09
C THR A 55 4.53 -13.12 9.61
N GLY A 56 4.17 -11.83 9.55
CA GLY A 56 2.87 -11.37 9.11
C GLY A 56 2.75 -11.23 7.60
N ILE A 57 2.06 -10.19 7.17
CA ILE A 57 1.85 -9.89 5.74
C ILE A 57 2.73 -8.75 5.27
N MET A 58 2.98 -8.71 3.96
CA MET A 58 3.45 -7.50 3.30
C MET A 58 2.27 -6.51 3.19
N GLY A 59 2.51 -5.26 3.56
CA GLY A 59 1.48 -4.23 3.63
C GLY A 59 1.41 -3.36 2.38
N PHE A 60 1.59 -2.07 2.57
CA PHE A 60 1.49 -1.09 1.50
C PHE A 60 2.83 -0.86 0.81
N SER A 61 2.84 -0.98 -0.52
CA SER A 61 4.03 -0.69 -1.34
C SER A 61 4.15 0.79 -1.69
N ASP A 62 3.03 1.47 -1.85
CA ASP A 62 2.99 2.90 -2.17
C ASP A 62 1.70 3.54 -1.67
N VAL A 63 1.79 4.81 -1.31
CA VAL A 63 0.62 5.62 -0.91
C VAL A 63 0.78 7.03 -1.46
N GLN A 64 -0.24 7.50 -2.15
CA GLN A 64 -0.30 8.87 -2.66
C GLN A 64 -1.47 9.64 -2.08
N VAL A 65 -1.20 10.86 -1.61
CA VAL A 65 -2.24 11.83 -1.25
C VAL A 65 -2.53 12.70 -2.48
N ALA A 66 -3.76 12.62 -2.97
CA ALA A 66 -4.26 13.47 -4.04
C ALA A 66 -5.14 14.61 -3.48
N ASP A 67 -5.77 15.40 -4.34
CA ASP A 67 -6.54 16.57 -3.90
C ASP A 67 -7.75 16.21 -3.03
N SER A 68 -8.43 15.10 -3.33
CA SER A 68 -9.68 14.71 -2.67
C SER A 68 -9.58 13.40 -1.87
N ALA A 69 -8.53 12.60 -2.05
CA ALA A 69 -8.45 11.27 -1.45
C ALA A 69 -7.00 10.78 -1.30
N ILE A 70 -6.85 9.72 -0.54
CA ILE A 70 -5.60 8.98 -0.34
C ILE A 70 -5.73 7.62 -1.02
N TYR A 71 -4.76 7.29 -1.87
CA TYR A 71 -4.70 6.05 -2.63
C TYR A 71 -3.53 5.21 -2.15
N ALA A 72 -3.77 3.95 -1.78
CA ALA A 72 -2.76 3.07 -1.20
C ALA A 72 -2.74 1.71 -1.89
N VAL A 73 -1.58 1.33 -2.43
CA VAL A 73 -1.37 0.01 -3.03
C VAL A 73 -1.12 -1.00 -1.92
N PHE A 74 -1.97 -2.01 -1.84
CA PHE A 74 -1.92 -3.04 -0.82
C PHE A 74 -1.49 -4.39 -1.41
N HIS A 75 -0.44 -4.97 -0.86
CA HIS A 75 0.11 -6.26 -1.26
C HIS A 75 -0.67 -7.42 -0.64
N GLY A 76 -0.69 -7.51 0.67
CA GLY A 76 -1.55 -8.41 1.44
C GLY A 76 -1.17 -9.88 1.50
N ARG A 77 -0.11 -10.32 0.80
CA ARG A 77 0.37 -11.70 0.90
C ARG A 77 1.21 -11.89 2.17
N SER A 78 1.01 -13.03 2.84
CA SER A 78 1.83 -13.40 3.98
C SER A 78 3.22 -13.90 3.54
N PHE A 79 4.21 -13.70 4.39
CA PHE A 79 5.55 -14.27 4.16
C PHE A 79 5.53 -15.79 4.07
N LYS A 80 4.62 -16.44 4.83
CA LYS A 80 4.42 -17.88 4.78
C LYS A 80 3.93 -18.33 3.40
N GLU A 81 2.94 -17.63 2.84
CA GLU A 81 2.43 -17.92 1.49
C GLU A 81 3.51 -17.72 0.43
N ILE A 82 4.28 -16.65 0.53
CA ILE A 82 5.38 -16.38 -0.41
C ILE A 82 6.41 -17.50 -0.35
N ALA A 83 6.82 -17.91 0.86
CA ALA A 83 7.80 -18.98 1.04
C ALA A 83 7.27 -20.32 0.54
N GLN A 84 6.02 -20.68 0.80
CA GLN A 84 5.38 -21.89 0.31
C GLN A 84 5.31 -21.94 -1.21
N ASN A 85 4.95 -20.82 -1.84
CA ASN A 85 4.91 -20.73 -3.31
C ASN A 85 6.30 -20.92 -3.92
N VAL A 86 7.32 -20.33 -3.35
CA VAL A 86 8.71 -20.49 -3.81
C VAL A 86 9.16 -21.98 -3.69
N GLN A 87 8.85 -22.64 -2.58
CA GLN A 87 9.17 -24.06 -2.39
C GLN A 87 8.45 -24.96 -3.41
N GLN A 88 7.27 -24.59 -3.83
CA GLN A 88 6.49 -25.32 -4.83
C GLN A 88 6.84 -24.97 -6.27
N GLY A 89 7.81 -24.05 -6.47
CA GLY A 89 8.19 -23.56 -7.79
C GLY A 89 7.18 -22.60 -8.40
N VAL A 90 6.26 -22.04 -7.60
CA VAL A 90 5.28 -21.07 -8.03
C VAL A 90 5.80 -19.66 -7.74
N TYR A 91 6.11 -18.92 -8.79
CA TYR A 91 6.54 -17.53 -8.68
C TYR A 91 5.35 -16.61 -8.96
N LEU A 92 4.86 -15.97 -7.91
CA LEU A 92 3.85 -14.93 -8.05
C LEU A 92 4.53 -13.59 -8.38
N PRO A 93 3.89 -12.74 -9.21
CA PRO A 93 4.42 -11.42 -9.51
C PRO A 93 4.59 -10.56 -8.26
N ASP A 94 5.59 -9.70 -8.24
CA ASP A 94 5.76 -8.69 -7.20
C ASP A 94 4.68 -7.61 -7.31
N GLY A 95 4.26 -7.10 -6.16
CA GLY A 95 3.28 -6.04 -6.05
C GLY A 95 1.93 -6.48 -5.50
N GLY A 96 0.98 -5.56 -5.51
CA GLY A 96 -0.38 -5.77 -5.04
C GLY A 96 -1.42 -5.57 -6.13
N ARG A 97 -2.57 -6.18 -5.96
CA ARG A 97 -3.71 -6.07 -6.88
C ARG A 97 -4.82 -5.17 -6.34
N TYR A 98 -4.60 -4.53 -5.20
CA TYR A 98 -5.60 -3.72 -4.53
C TYR A 98 -5.11 -2.29 -4.37
N ILE A 99 -5.96 -1.34 -4.70
CA ILE A 99 -5.77 0.06 -4.33
C ILE A 99 -6.91 0.42 -3.38
N TYR A 100 -6.55 0.66 -2.13
CA TYR A 100 -7.49 1.19 -1.14
C TYR A 100 -7.56 2.70 -1.26
N VAL A 101 -8.77 3.24 -1.21
CA VAL A 101 -9.02 4.67 -1.28
C VAL A 101 -9.64 5.14 0.03
N PHE A 102 -9.00 6.13 0.62
CA PHE A 102 -9.46 6.76 1.87
C PHE A 102 -9.74 8.24 1.64
N SER A 103 -10.65 8.81 2.43
CA SER A 103 -10.78 10.25 2.49
C SER A 103 -9.52 10.90 3.06
N LEU A 104 -9.37 12.22 2.93
CA LEU A 104 -8.25 12.96 3.53
C LEU A 104 -8.25 12.91 5.07
N THR A 105 -9.36 12.50 5.68
CA THR A 105 -9.49 12.25 7.13
C THR A 105 -9.26 10.80 7.52
N GLY A 106 -8.92 9.93 6.56
CA GLY A 106 -8.62 8.52 6.80
C GLY A 106 -9.83 7.59 6.80
N GLU A 107 -11.01 8.03 6.39
CA GLU A 107 -12.18 7.16 6.27
C GLU A 107 -12.08 6.28 5.01
N PRO A 108 -12.33 4.97 5.11
CA PRO A 108 -12.35 4.10 3.94
C PRO A 108 -13.48 4.49 2.98
N LEU A 109 -13.18 4.67 1.71
CA LEU A 109 -14.14 5.03 0.67
C LEU A 109 -14.46 3.87 -0.26
N CYS A 110 -13.44 3.30 -0.88
CA CYS A 110 -13.60 2.18 -1.81
C CYS A 110 -12.29 1.40 -1.97
N ARG A 111 -12.37 0.31 -2.72
CA ARG A 111 -11.23 -0.52 -3.09
C ARG A 111 -11.31 -0.85 -4.57
N TYR A 112 -10.25 -0.57 -5.30
CA TYR A 112 -10.08 -1.05 -6.66
C TYR A 112 -9.38 -2.41 -6.65
N VAL A 113 -9.89 -3.34 -7.43
CA VAL A 113 -9.26 -4.64 -7.70
C VAL A 113 -8.68 -4.59 -9.11
N LEU A 114 -7.37 -4.74 -9.22
CA LEU A 114 -6.67 -4.62 -10.49
C LEU A 114 -6.49 -5.99 -11.16
N ASP A 115 -6.33 -5.96 -12.48
CA ASP A 115 -5.97 -7.14 -13.28
C ASP A 115 -4.47 -7.39 -13.35
N HIS A 116 -3.67 -6.45 -12.85
CA HIS A 116 -2.21 -6.54 -12.75
C HIS A 116 -1.74 -6.42 -11.31
N TYR A 117 -0.55 -6.98 -11.06
CA TYR A 117 0.19 -6.72 -9.82
C TYR A 117 1.02 -5.45 -10.01
N VAL A 118 0.76 -4.43 -9.21
CA VAL A 118 1.41 -3.13 -9.30
C VAL A 118 2.16 -2.80 -8.02
N TYR A 119 3.21 -2.00 -8.14
CA TYR A 119 4.05 -1.61 -7.01
C TYR A 119 3.87 -0.14 -6.65
N GLY A 120 4.02 0.75 -7.63
CA GLY A 120 3.89 2.19 -7.47
C GLY A 120 2.71 2.74 -8.25
N ILE A 121 2.20 3.88 -7.82
CA ILE A 121 1.10 4.59 -8.49
C ILE A 121 1.37 6.08 -8.59
N SER A 122 0.78 6.68 -9.62
CA SER A 122 0.64 8.13 -9.77
C SER A 122 -0.81 8.43 -10.15
N VAL A 123 -1.48 9.20 -9.32
CA VAL A 123 -2.91 9.50 -9.48
C VAL A 123 -3.08 10.91 -10.02
N ASP A 124 -3.86 11.04 -11.10
CA ASP A 124 -4.32 12.31 -11.64
C ASP A 124 -5.85 12.35 -11.56
N GLU A 125 -6.37 13.00 -10.52
CA GLU A 125 -7.81 13.07 -10.28
C GLU A 125 -8.52 13.94 -11.31
N GLN A 126 -7.86 14.95 -11.87
CA GLN A 126 -8.46 15.83 -12.90
C GLN A 126 -8.73 15.05 -14.18
N LYS A 127 -7.80 14.20 -14.59
CA LYS A 127 -7.96 13.32 -15.75
C LYS A 127 -8.75 12.05 -15.43
N GLY A 128 -8.92 11.72 -14.15
CA GLY A 128 -9.58 10.51 -13.70
C GLY A 128 -8.78 9.25 -14.03
N ILE A 129 -7.45 9.30 -13.95
CA ILE A 129 -6.57 8.19 -14.27
C ILE A 129 -5.60 7.86 -13.13
N ILE A 130 -5.21 6.60 -13.08
CA ILE A 130 -4.09 6.12 -12.27
C ILE A 130 -3.06 5.49 -13.21
N LEU A 131 -1.83 5.99 -13.15
CA LEU A 131 -0.68 5.30 -13.75
C LEU A 131 -0.08 4.39 -12.69
N ALA A 132 0.12 3.13 -13.05
CA ALA A 132 0.68 2.12 -12.15
C ALA A 132 1.90 1.45 -12.77
N THR A 133 2.80 0.95 -11.92
CA THR A 133 4.01 0.26 -12.35
C THR A 133 3.88 -1.22 -12.07
N ASP A 134 3.91 -2.04 -13.13
CA ASP A 134 4.05 -3.49 -13.06
C ASP A 134 5.51 -3.86 -13.29
N VAL A 135 6.26 -4.06 -12.22
CA VAL A 135 7.71 -4.35 -12.26
C VAL A 135 8.05 -5.72 -12.85
N ASN A 136 7.03 -6.55 -13.12
CA ASN A 136 7.20 -7.89 -13.66
C ASN A 136 7.21 -7.92 -15.20
N LYS A 137 7.03 -6.77 -15.85
CA LYS A 137 6.92 -6.65 -17.31
C LYS A 137 7.96 -5.71 -17.90
N ASP A 138 8.32 -5.95 -19.16
CA ASP A 138 9.24 -5.09 -19.91
C ASP A 138 8.65 -3.71 -20.21
N ASP A 139 7.34 -3.65 -20.43
CA ASP A 139 6.58 -2.39 -20.50
C ASP A 139 5.81 -2.21 -19.18
N PRO A 140 6.41 -1.52 -18.19
CA PRO A 140 5.92 -1.56 -16.83
C PRO A 140 4.77 -0.58 -16.54
N ILE A 141 4.49 0.37 -17.43
CA ILE A 141 3.50 1.42 -17.15
C ILE A 141 2.11 0.99 -17.62
N ILE A 142 1.16 1.01 -16.70
CA ILE A 142 -0.24 0.69 -16.96
C ILE A 142 -1.10 1.89 -16.57
N GLU A 143 -2.04 2.23 -17.44
CA GLU A 143 -3.02 3.28 -17.18
C GLU A 143 -4.37 2.66 -16.84
N TYR A 144 -4.95 3.10 -15.73
CA TYR A 144 -6.31 2.76 -15.33
C TYR A 144 -7.20 3.98 -15.33
N SER A 145 -8.44 3.81 -15.79
CA SER A 145 -9.49 4.82 -15.65
C SER A 145 -10.26 4.62 -14.35
N MET A 146 -10.48 5.69 -13.61
CA MET A 146 -11.25 5.67 -12.35
C MET A 146 -12.77 5.88 -12.57
N LYS A 147 -13.22 5.75 -13.77
CA LYS A 147 -14.64 5.94 -14.09
C LYS A 147 -15.48 4.72 -13.78
#